data_cba065cdbb5cb56da02441fcc8246a70
#
_entry.id   cba065cdbb5cb56da02441fcc8246a70
#
_cell.length_a   1.000
_cell.length_b   1.000
_cell.length_c   1.000
_cell.angle_alpha   90.00
_cell.angle_beta   90.00
_cell.angle_gamma   90.00
#
_symmetry.space_group_name_H-M   'P 1'
#
loop_
_entity.id
_entity.type
_entity.pdbx_description
1 polymer ?
#
loop_
_entity_poly.entity_id
_entity_poly.type
_entity_poly.pdbx_seq_one_letter_code
_entity_poly.pdbx_strand_id
1 'polypeptide(L)'
;MNANSSGPLLQLLSNGLQIWIRGQCDDVGELKLKLQGSALQLLRGKLEGVSLTARKVSFQKLPLLRAELKSGALQAHINPSNPGQPIQLSHPFTIDGEVVLSGADLNRALASDRWRWLGDLISEQLMGLTPLQTLSIDDDLLELQAAVIATQDPVRARFGLQAAEGTIQITQLETGKSFLLPMDSGIHIDKANLKAGQLILQGKATVSP
;
A
#
# COMPACT_ATOMS: atom_id res chain seq x y z
N MET A 1 24.22 -4.63 24.44
CA MET A 1 25.20 -4.76 23.34
C MET A 1 24.54 -5.56 22.22
N ASN A 2 23.90 -4.85 21.29
CA ASN A 2 23.18 -5.48 20.17
C ASN A 2 24.14 -5.54 18.97
N ALA A 3 24.76 -6.68 18.78
CA ALA A 3 25.50 -6.97 17.57
C ALA A 3 24.49 -7.11 16.43
N ASN A 4 24.33 -6.06 15.61
CA ASN A 4 23.73 -6.15 14.27
C ASN A 4 24.69 -6.96 13.39
N SER A 5 24.71 -8.26 13.53
CA SER A 5 25.48 -9.15 12.69
C SER A 5 24.71 -9.47 11.41
N SER A 6 24.52 -8.48 10.56
CA SER A 6 24.26 -8.73 9.14
C SER A 6 25.54 -9.23 8.52
N GLY A 7 25.76 -10.54 8.55
CA GLY A 7 26.93 -11.13 7.91
C GLY A 7 26.97 -10.79 6.41
N PRO A 8 28.14 -10.90 5.76
CA PRO A 8 28.32 -10.53 4.34
C PRO A 8 27.28 -11.20 3.41
N LEU A 9 26.89 -12.43 3.71
CA LEU A 9 25.88 -13.18 2.96
C LEU A 9 24.49 -12.53 3.04
N LEU A 10 24.06 -12.12 4.25
CA LEU A 10 22.78 -11.42 4.44
C LEU A 10 22.74 -10.06 3.73
N GLN A 11 23.87 -9.34 3.74
CA GLN A 11 23.97 -8.07 3.01
C GLN A 11 23.88 -8.29 1.50
N LEU A 12 24.57 -9.28 0.97
CA LEU A 12 24.56 -9.58 -0.47
C LEU A 12 23.17 -9.99 -0.94
N LEU A 13 22.45 -10.80 -0.17
CA LEU A 13 21.07 -11.17 -0.44
C LEU A 13 20.10 -9.99 -0.30
N SER A 14 20.26 -9.19 0.75
CA SER A 14 19.45 -7.99 0.93
C SER A 14 19.58 -7.04 -0.27
N ASN A 15 20.79 -6.85 -0.79
CA ASN A 15 21.05 -6.04 -1.97
C ASN A 15 20.41 -6.64 -3.23
N GLY A 16 20.57 -7.95 -3.45
CA GLY A 16 19.94 -8.64 -4.58
C GLY A 16 18.41 -8.54 -4.57
N LEU A 17 17.79 -8.76 -3.41
CA LEU A 17 16.35 -8.61 -3.22
C LEU A 17 15.88 -7.17 -3.38
N GLN A 18 16.65 -6.22 -2.89
CA GLN A 18 16.33 -4.80 -3.06
C GLN A 18 16.32 -4.41 -4.54
N ILE A 19 17.26 -4.91 -5.34
CA ILE A 19 17.31 -4.71 -6.81
C ILE A 19 16.09 -5.35 -7.46
N TRP A 20 15.73 -6.57 -7.08
CA TRP A 20 14.56 -7.26 -7.61
C TRP A 20 13.26 -6.51 -7.29
N ILE A 21 13.05 -6.09 -6.03
CA ILE A 21 11.86 -5.31 -5.62
C ILE A 21 11.79 -3.98 -6.39
N ARG A 22 12.93 -3.31 -6.58
CA ARG A 22 13.00 -2.10 -7.42
C ARG A 22 12.49 -2.35 -8.83
N GLY A 23 12.83 -3.49 -9.41
CA GLY A 23 12.37 -3.90 -10.74
C GLY A 23 10.87 -4.18 -10.83
N GLN A 24 10.17 -4.41 -9.71
CA GLN A 24 8.72 -4.60 -9.67
C GLN A 24 7.96 -3.27 -9.51
N CYS A 25 8.65 -2.18 -9.23
CA CYS A 25 8.05 -0.86 -9.05
C CYS A 25 8.09 -0.07 -10.36
N ASP A 26 7.10 0.80 -10.59
CA ASP A 26 7.08 1.72 -11.74
C ASP A 26 8.13 2.83 -11.59
N ASP A 27 8.31 3.31 -10.34
CA ASP A 27 9.29 4.33 -9.98
C ASP A 27 9.74 4.12 -8.52
N VAL A 28 11.02 4.43 -8.22
CA VAL A 28 11.60 4.21 -6.90
C VAL A 28 12.53 5.35 -6.51
N GLY A 29 12.11 6.17 -5.56
CA GLY A 29 12.99 7.13 -4.90
C GLY A 29 13.98 6.42 -3.95
N GLU A 30 13.53 6.09 -2.76
CA GLU A 30 14.34 5.35 -1.79
C GLU A 30 13.69 4.00 -1.47
N LEU A 31 14.52 2.95 -1.43
CA LEU A 31 14.14 1.62 -0.99
C LEU A 31 15.25 1.03 -0.14
N LYS A 32 14.90 0.61 1.08
CA LYS A 32 15.82 -0.07 2.00
C LYS A 32 15.19 -1.37 2.45
N LEU A 33 15.88 -2.46 2.26
CA LEU A 33 15.49 -3.79 2.71
C LEU A 33 16.50 -4.28 3.76
N LYS A 34 15.99 -4.79 4.87
CA LYS A 34 16.80 -5.43 5.91
C LYS A 34 16.28 -6.84 6.17
N LEU A 35 17.16 -7.82 6.07
CA LEU A 35 16.90 -9.21 6.43
C LEU A 35 17.37 -9.45 7.86
N GLN A 36 16.58 -10.15 8.64
CA GLN A 36 16.89 -10.52 10.02
C GLN A 36 17.06 -12.04 10.10
N GLY A 37 18.12 -12.49 10.78
CA GLY A 37 18.46 -13.89 10.94
C GLY A 37 19.96 -14.15 10.90
N SER A 38 20.36 -15.41 11.05
CA SER A 38 21.75 -15.82 10.92
C SER A 38 22.05 -16.41 9.54
N ALA A 39 23.33 -16.39 9.13
CA ALA A 39 23.74 -17.00 7.88
C ALA A 39 23.38 -18.50 7.80
N LEU A 40 23.44 -19.22 8.94
CA LEU A 40 23.08 -20.64 8.99
C LEU A 40 21.55 -20.86 8.81
N GLN A 41 20.72 -20.00 9.38
CA GLN A 41 19.27 -20.05 9.17
C GLN A 41 18.91 -19.76 7.73
N LEU A 42 19.58 -18.78 7.12
CA LEU A 42 19.38 -18.41 5.74
C LEU A 42 19.74 -19.55 4.76
N LEU A 43 20.85 -20.26 5.01
CA LEU A 43 21.21 -21.45 4.23
C LEU A 43 20.16 -22.58 4.34
N ARG A 44 19.36 -22.56 5.39
CA ARG A 44 18.22 -23.47 5.59
C ARG A 44 16.89 -22.88 5.08
N GLY A 45 16.93 -21.77 4.37
CA GLY A 45 15.73 -21.08 3.86
C GLY A 45 14.87 -20.41 4.94
N LYS A 46 15.44 -20.08 6.10
CA LYS A 46 14.73 -19.46 7.22
C LYS A 46 15.22 -18.04 7.45
N LEU A 47 14.27 -17.09 7.59
CA LEU A 47 14.52 -15.72 8.00
C LEU A 47 13.68 -15.43 9.27
N GLU A 48 14.25 -14.72 10.21
CA GLU A 48 13.56 -14.29 11.43
C GLU A 48 12.62 -13.12 11.16
N GLY A 49 12.88 -12.36 10.11
CA GLY A 49 12.04 -11.26 9.66
C GLY A 49 12.65 -10.52 8.49
N VAL A 50 11.79 -9.72 7.87
CA VAL A 50 12.16 -8.78 6.80
C VAL A 50 11.57 -7.43 7.13
N SER A 51 12.35 -6.35 6.97
CA SER A 51 11.86 -4.99 7.07
C SER A 51 12.13 -4.25 5.77
N LEU A 52 11.09 -3.63 5.22
CA LEU A 52 11.14 -2.80 4.02
C LEU A 52 10.75 -1.37 4.39
N THR A 53 11.58 -0.42 4.04
CA THR A 53 11.26 1.01 4.08
C THR A 53 11.39 1.57 2.68
N ALA A 54 10.32 2.17 2.19
CA ALA A 54 10.27 2.80 0.88
C ALA A 54 9.79 4.25 1.00
N ARG A 55 10.31 5.15 0.16
CA ARG A 55 9.87 6.55 0.06
C ARG A 55 9.80 6.95 -1.39
N LYS A 56 8.72 7.66 -1.76
CA LYS A 56 8.45 8.12 -3.12
C LYS A 56 8.58 6.95 -4.11
N VAL A 57 7.78 5.92 -3.89
CA VAL A 57 7.74 4.71 -4.73
C VAL A 57 6.39 4.64 -5.42
N SER A 58 6.36 4.29 -6.68
CA SER A 58 5.13 3.94 -7.41
C SER A 58 5.07 2.44 -7.64
N PHE A 59 4.00 1.83 -7.19
CA PHE A 59 3.73 0.40 -7.40
C PHE A 59 2.37 0.22 -8.04
N GLN A 60 2.34 -0.43 -9.19
CA GLN A 60 1.11 -0.61 -9.99
C GLN A 60 0.36 0.71 -10.25
N LYS A 61 1.08 1.77 -10.56
CA LYS A 61 0.58 3.13 -10.78
C LYS A 61 -0.05 3.79 -9.55
N LEU A 62 0.15 3.21 -8.36
CA LEU A 62 -0.22 3.82 -7.10
C LEU A 62 1.04 4.46 -6.46
N PRO A 63 1.15 5.79 -6.44
CA PRO A 63 2.29 6.46 -5.81
C PRO A 63 2.15 6.40 -4.29
N LEU A 64 3.22 5.94 -3.63
CA LEU A 64 3.35 5.87 -2.19
C LEU A 64 4.38 6.90 -1.73
N LEU A 65 3.96 7.81 -0.87
CA LEU A 65 4.87 8.78 -0.26
C LEU A 65 5.85 8.07 0.67
N ARG A 66 5.33 7.12 1.46
CA ARG A 66 6.10 6.27 2.37
C ARG A 66 5.42 4.91 2.54
N ALA A 67 6.22 3.87 2.66
CA ALA A 67 5.78 2.56 3.11
C ALA A 67 6.81 1.98 4.08
N GLU A 68 6.34 1.50 5.23
CA GLU A 68 7.14 0.80 6.21
C GLU A 68 6.49 -0.55 6.49
N LEU A 69 7.12 -1.61 6.04
CA LEU A 69 6.58 -2.96 6.10
C LEU A 69 7.52 -3.85 6.91
N LYS A 70 6.95 -4.73 7.72
CA LYS A 70 7.70 -5.70 8.52
C LYS A 70 7.01 -7.06 8.47
N SER A 71 7.78 -8.10 8.25
CA SER A 71 7.29 -9.48 8.42
C SER A 71 7.84 -10.09 9.70
N GLY A 72 7.11 -11.06 10.24
CA GLY A 72 7.65 -12.02 11.19
C GLY A 72 8.58 -13.03 10.51
N ALA A 73 8.83 -14.14 11.20
CA ALA A 73 9.62 -15.24 10.65
C ALA A 73 8.97 -15.82 9.39
N LEU A 74 9.77 -16.08 8.39
CA LEU A 74 9.33 -16.66 7.13
C LEU A 74 10.27 -17.75 6.64
N GLN A 75 9.74 -18.65 5.81
CA GLN A 75 10.50 -19.69 5.14
C GLN A 75 10.41 -19.48 3.63
N ALA A 76 11.56 -19.35 3.00
CA ALA A 76 11.66 -19.13 1.58
C ALA A 76 12.86 -19.85 1.00
N HIS A 77 12.68 -20.47 -0.16
CA HIS A 77 13.77 -20.99 -0.97
C HIS A 77 14.33 -19.82 -1.80
N ILE A 78 15.62 -19.57 -1.63
CA ILE A 78 16.31 -18.54 -2.39
C ILE A 78 17.03 -19.23 -3.55
N ASN A 79 16.63 -18.90 -4.77
CA ASN A 79 17.25 -19.39 -5.99
C ASN A 79 17.87 -18.23 -6.78
N PRO A 80 19.14 -17.89 -6.54
CA PRO A 80 19.80 -16.78 -7.21
C PRO A 80 19.94 -16.99 -8.73
N SER A 81 19.82 -18.24 -9.19
CA SER A 81 19.93 -18.59 -10.61
C SER A 81 18.64 -18.38 -11.39
N ASN A 82 17.53 -18.03 -10.73
CA ASN A 82 16.26 -17.70 -11.36
C ASN A 82 15.93 -16.22 -11.16
N PRO A 83 16.33 -15.30 -12.08
CA PRO A 83 16.11 -13.87 -11.94
C PRO A 83 14.62 -13.46 -11.93
N GLY A 84 13.75 -14.27 -12.55
CA GLY A 84 12.30 -14.00 -12.59
C GLY A 84 11.58 -14.33 -11.28
N GLN A 85 12.11 -15.27 -10.50
CA GLN A 85 11.54 -15.70 -9.22
C GLN A 85 12.66 -16.10 -8.24
N PRO A 86 13.44 -15.13 -7.75
CA PRO A 86 14.59 -15.39 -6.90
C PRO A 86 14.23 -15.91 -5.51
N ILE A 87 12.94 -15.75 -5.12
CA ILE A 87 12.41 -16.22 -3.85
C ILE A 87 11.15 -17.03 -4.11
N GLN A 88 11.09 -18.22 -3.56
CA GLN A 88 9.92 -19.06 -3.54
C GLN A 88 9.49 -19.30 -2.09
N LEU A 89 8.31 -18.82 -1.75
CA LEU A 89 7.74 -18.98 -0.40
C LEU A 89 7.35 -20.44 -0.18
N SER A 90 7.63 -20.95 1.01
CA SER A 90 7.22 -22.31 1.39
C SER A 90 5.90 -22.33 2.17
N HIS A 91 5.57 -21.23 2.82
CA HIS A 91 4.36 -21.08 3.64
C HIS A 91 3.86 -19.65 3.57
N PRO A 92 2.55 -19.41 3.79
CA PRO A 92 2.04 -18.04 3.95
C PRO A 92 2.71 -17.35 5.13
N PHE A 93 2.90 -16.04 5.01
CA PHE A 93 3.37 -15.20 6.12
C PHE A 93 2.66 -13.86 6.12
N THR A 94 2.67 -13.20 7.28
CA THR A 94 2.02 -11.91 7.48
C THR A 94 3.03 -10.79 7.44
N ILE A 95 2.64 -9.70 6.81
CA ILE A 95 3.34 -8.42 6.80
C ILE A 95 2.49 -7.42 7.57
N ASP A 96 3.06 -6.80 8.59
CA ASP A 96 2.49 -5.61 9.24
C ASP A 96 3.05 -4.37 8.57
N GLY A 97 2.25 -3.33 8.39
CA GLY A 97 2.74 -2.16 7.70
C GLY A 97 1.98 -0.87 7.93
N GLU A 98 2.67 0.22 7.63
CA GLU A 98 2.12 1.55 7.48
C GLU A 98 2.42 2.05 6.06
N VAL A 99 1.40 2.59 5.41
CA VAL A 99 1.49 3.20 4.09
C VAL A 99 0.92 4.61 4.15
N VAL A 100 1.63 5.56 3.54
CA VAL A 100 1.21 6.97 3.47
C VAL A 100 1.11 7.38 2.00
N LEU A 101 -0.05 7.94 1.64
CA LEU A 101 -0.33 8.48 0.31
C LEU A 101 -0.69 9.97 0.43
N SER A 102 -0.27 10.80 -0.50
CA SER A 102 -0.75 12.17 -0.57
C SER A 102 -2.08 12.25 -1.31
N GLY A 103 -2.92 13.24 -0.97
CA GLY A 103 -4.18 13.47 -1.70
C GLY A 103 -3.95 13.75 -3.18
N ALA A 104 -2.89 14.49 -3.53
CA ALA A 104 -2.53 14.75 -4.92
C ALA A 104 -2.13 13.48 -5.68
N ASP A 105 -1.41 12.56 -5.05
CA ASP A 105 -1.02 11.28 -5.64
C ASP A 105 -2.21 10.34 -5.79
N LEU A 106 -3.11 10.30 -4.80
CA LEU A 106 -4.37 9.57 -4.88
C LEU A 106 -5.23 10.07 -6.04
N ASN A 107 -5.40 11.39 -6.14
CA ASN A 107 -6.16 11.99 -7.26
C ASN A 107 -5.59 11.57 -8.61
N ARG A 108 -4.27 11.63 -8.75
CA ARG A 108 -3.58 11.24 -9.99
C ARG A 108 -3.74 9.73 -10.27
N ALA A 109 -3.65 8.91 -9.24
CA ALA A 109 -3.84 7.46 -9.36
C ALA A 109 -5.26 7.13 -9.82
N LEU A 110 -6.29 7.71 -9.18
CA LEU A 110 -7.70 7.48 -9.54
C LEU A 110 -8.09 8.04 -10.91
N ALA A 111 -7.34 9.01 -11.45
CA ALA A 111 -7.50 9.48 -12.82
C ALA A 111 -6.81 8.57 -13.87
N SER A 112 -5.93 7.65 -13.45
CA SER A 112 -5.23 6.72 -14.34
C SER A 112 -6.14 5.58 -14.81
N ASP A 113 -5.86 5.02 -15.98
CA ASP A 113 -6.65 3.91 -16.56
C ASP A 113 -6.73 2.70 -15.63
N ARG A 114 -5.69 2.45 -14.83
CA ARG A 114 -5.66 1.32 -13.91
C ARG A 114 -6.61 1.46 -12.72
N TRP A 115 -6.75 2.67 -12.18
CA TRP A 115 -7.48 2.92 -10.93
C TRP A 115 -8.76 3.73 -11.11
N ARG A 116 -9.08 4.18 -12.33
CA ARG A 116 -10.28 4.96 -12.63
C ARG A 116 -11.56 4.27 -12.17
N TRP A 117 -11.64 2.96 -12.37
CA TRP A 117 -12.79 2.17 -11.94
C TRP A 117 -13.09 2.31 -10.44
N LEU A 118 -12.03 2.42 -9.60
CA LEU A 118 -12.19 2.59 -8.16
C LEU A 118 -12.70 3.99 -7.83
N GLY A 119 -12.18 5.02 -8.49
CA GLY A 119 -12.66 6.39 -8.36
C GLY A 119 -14.13 6.53 -8.74
N ASP A 120 -14.51 5.95 -9.87
CA ASP A 120 -15.89 5.97 -10.36
C ASP A 120 -16.82 5.17 -9.43
N LEU A 121 -16.37 4.02 -8.93
CA LEU A 121 -17.12 3.23 -7.94
C LEU A 121 -17.38 4.03 -6.65
N ILE A 122 -16.35 4.69 -6.10
CA ILE A 122 -16.48 5.51 -4.89
C ILE A 122 -17.48 6.65 -5.14
N SER A 123 -17.35 7.35 -6.26
CA SER A 123 -18.23 8.47 -6.62
C SER A 123 -19.67 8.03 -6.83
N GLU A 124 -19.88 6.92 -7.52
CA GLU A 124 -21.22 6.34 -7.73
C GLU A 124 -21.86 5.91 -6.41
N GLN A 125 -21.13 5.17 -5.59
CA GLN A 125 -21.66 4.65 -4.33
C GLN A 125 -21.98 5.76 -3.32
N LEU A 126 -21.19 6.80 -3.25
CA LEU A 126 -21.34 7.86 -2.27
C LEU A 126 -22.21 9.05 -2.77
N MET A 127 -22.05 9.43 -4.03
CA MET A 127 -22.69 10.61 -4.61
C MET A 127 -23.78 10.28 -5.64
N GLY A 128 -23.84 9.03 -6.14
CA GLY A 128 -24.72 8.65 -7.25
C GLY A 128 -24.32 9.27 -8.59
N LEU A 129 -23.08 9.69 -8.73
CA LEU A 129 -22.55 10.42 -9.89
C LEU A 129 -21.25 9.80 -10.40
N THR A 130 -21.09 9.77 -11.71
CA THR A 130 -19.85 9.36 -12.41
C THR A 130 -19.63 10.23 -13.64
N PRO A 131 -18.37 10.45 -14.07
CA PRO A 131 -17.13 9.98 -13.46
C PRO A 131 -16.70 10.82 -12.26
N LEU A 132 -15.81 10.27 -11.42
CA LEU A 132 -15.06 11.05 -10.45
C LEU A 132 -14.15 12.02 -11.21
N GLN A 133 -14.24 13.31 -10.92
CA GLN A 133 -13.38 14.34 -11.51
C GLN A 133 -12.14 14.59 -10.68
N THR A 134 -12.33 14.85 -9.37
CA THR A 134 -11.22 15.12 -8.46
C THR A 134 -11.46 14.52 -7.10
N LEU A 135 -10.34 14.16 -6.46
CA LEU A 135 -10.23 13.83 -5.06
C LEU A 135 -9.19 14.74 -4.42
N SER A 136 -9.53 15.38 -3.33
CA SER A 136 -8.57 16.11 -2.49
C SER A 136 -8.71 15.72 -1.03
N ILE A 137 -7.62 15.91 -0.28
CA ILE A 137 -7.61 15.79 1.17
C ILE A 137 -7.29 17.18 1.70
N ASP A 138 -8.24 17.80 2.37
CA ASP A 138 -8.12 19.10 2.98
C ASP A 138 -8.29 18.96 4.48
N ASP A 139 -7.27 19.36 5.24
CA ASP A 139 -7.13 19.04 6.65
C ASP A 139 -7.27 17.52 6.91
N ASP A 140 -8.31 17.11 7.60
CA ASP A 140 -8.62 15.72 7.95
C ASP A 140 -9.88 15.20 7.22
N LEU A 141 -10.28 15.86 6.12
CA LEU A 141 -11.46 15.53 5.34
C LEU A 141 -11.09 15.15 3.90
N LEU A 142 -11.86 14.23 3.37
CA LEU A 142 -11.83 13.88 1.95
C LEU A 142 -12.90 14.72 1.23
N GLU A 143 -12.52 15.45 0.19
CA GLU A 143 -13.44 16.11 -0.73
C GLU A 143 -13.42 15.38 -2.08
N LEU A 144 -14.60 15.03 -2.56
CA LEU A 144 -14.82 14.46 -3.89
C LEU A 144 -15.61 15.43 -4.75
N GLN A 145 -15.25 15.48 -6.04
CA GLN A 145 -16.00 16.19 -7.06
C GLN A 145 -16.36 15.23 -8.17
N ALA A 146 -17.63 15.23 -8.57
CA ALA A 146 -18.14 14.40 -9.65
C ALA A 146 -18.83 15.25 -10.72
N ALA A 147 -18.75 14.78 -11.97
CA ALA A 147 -19.41 15.44 -13.08
C ALA A 147 -20.94 15.26 -13.00
N VAL A 148 -21.67 16.31 -13.41
CA VAL A 148 -23.11 16.24 -13.64
C VAL A 148 -23.36 16.50 -15.12
N ILE A 149 -23.93 15.52 -15.81
CA ILE A 149 -24.18 15.62 -17.26
C ILE A 149 -25.10 16.77 -17.63
N ALA A 150 -26.03 17.12 -16.72
CA ALA A 150 -27.05 18.14 -16.96
C ALA A 150 -26.59 19.58 -16.65
N THR A 151 -25.51 19.75 -15.91
CA THR A 151 -24.98 21.06 -15.52
C THR A 151 -23.47 21.09 -15.74
N GLN A 152 -22.92 22.25 -16.12
CA GLN A 152 -21.46 22.38 -16.29
C GLN A 152 -20.70 22.41 -14.95
N ASP A 153 -21.39 22.61 -13.84
CA ASP A 153 -20.78 22.70 -12.53
C ASP A 153 -20.70 21.32 -11.84
N PRO A 154 -19.50 20.91 -11.39
CA PRO A 154 -19.35 19.65 -10.65
C PRO A 154 -20.02 19.74 -9.27
N VAL A 155 -20.60 18.63 -8.83
CA VAL A 155 -21.06 18.48 -7.45
C VAL A 155 -19.89 18.13 -6.55
N ARG A 156 -19.79 18.80 -5.42
CA ARG A 156 -18.77 18.58 -4.38
C ARG A 156 -19.42 18.03 -3.13
N ALA A 157 -18.75 17.10 -2.48
CA ALA A 157 -19.19 16.59 -1.18
C ALA A 157 -17.97 16.25 -0.31
N ARG A 158 -18.15 16.33 1.01
CA ARG A 158 -17.12 16.06 2.02
C ARG A 158 -17.39 14.76 2.75
N PHE A 159 -16.32 14.06 3.06
CA PHE A 159 -16.38 12.74 3.64
C PHE A 159 -15.36 12.59 4.76
N GLY A 160 -15.77 11.86 5.80
CA GLY A 160 -14.87 11.26 6.77
C GLY A 160 -14.37 9.91 6.30
N LEU A 161 -13.24 9.47 6.84
CA LEU A 161 -12.63 8.19 6.50
C LEU A 161 -12.14 7.51 7.77
N GLN A 162 -12.39 6.22 7.90
CA GLN A 162 -11.93 5.39 9.02
C GLN A 162 -11.73 3.94 8.61
N ALA A 163 -11.03 3.16 9.43
CA ALA A 163 -11.00 1.71 9.28
C ALA A 163 -12.28 1.10 9.88
N ALA A 164 -12.89 0.19 9.14
CA ALA A 164 -14.05 -0.59 9.58
C ALA A 164 -14.06 -1.95 8.87
N GLU A 165 -14.39 -3.01 9.58
CA GLU A 165 -14.50 -4.37 9.03
C GLU A 165 -13.25 -4.86 8.27
N GLY A 166 -12.06 -4.40 8.68
CA GLY A 166 -10.80 -4.76 8.03
C GLY A 166 -10.52 -4.03 6.71
N THR A 167 -11.36 -3.07 6.33
CA THR A 167 -11.19 -2.23 5.15
C THR A 167 -11.31 -0.74 5.50
N ILE A 168 -11.49 0.11 4.50
CA ILE A 168 -11.68 1.55 4.64
C ILE A 168 -13.17 1.87 4.45
N GLN A 169 -13.77 2.51 5.44
CA GLN A 169 -15.10 3.09 5.35
C GLN A 169 -14.98 4.58 5.03
N ILE A 170 -15.71 5.02 4.01
CA ILE A 170 -15.88 6.43 3.66
C ILE A 170 -17.31 6.82 3.97
N THR A 171 -17.52 7.91 4.71
CA THR A 171 -18.85 8.36 5.15
C THR A 171 -19.07 9.81 4.75
N GLN A 172 -20.15 10.09 4.03
CA GLN A 172 -20.55 11.44 3.66
C GLN A 172 -21.04 12.20 4.90
N LEU A 173 -20.46 13.38 5.15
CA LEU A 173 -20.73 14.13 6.39
C LEU A 173 -22.18 14.66 6.48
N GLU A 174 -22.76 15.05 5.35
CA GLU A 174 -24.08 15.66 5.31
C GLU A 174 -25.21 14.65 5.43
N THR A 175 -25.06 13.47 4.80
CA THR A 175 -26.14 12.47 4.70
C THR A 175 -25.93 11.27 5.61
N GLY A 176 -24.71 11.06 6.11
CA GLY A 176 -24.34 9.86 6.85
C GLY A 176 -24.21 8.60 5.96
N LYS A 177 -24.39 8.73 4.65
CA LYS A 177 -24.23 7.60 3.72
C LYS A 177 -22.78 7.11 3.76
N SER A 178 -22.60 5.82 3.92
CA SER A 178 -21.27 5.21 4.01
C SER A 178 -21.07 4.11 2.97
N PHE A 179 -19.81 3.90 2.62
CA PHE A 179 -19.36 2.87 1.69
C PHE A 179 -18.07 2.23 2.18
N LEU A 180 -18.04 0.89 2.20
CA LEU A 180 -16.84 0.11 2.51
C LEU A 180 -16.09 -0.16 1.20
N LEU A 181 -14.81 0.22 1.14
CA LEU A 181 -14.00 -0.06 -0.05
C LEU A 181 -13.82 -1.56 -0.24
N PRO A 182 -13.95 -2.08 -1.47
CA PRO A 182 -13.60 -3.46 -1.76
C PRO A 182 -12.10 -3.66 -1.51
N MET A 183 -11.75 -4.69 -0.75
CA MET A 183 -10.38 -5.03 -0.39
C MET A 183 -10.10 -6.49 -0.70
N ASP A 184 -8.85 -6.78 -1.07
CA ASP A 184 -8.40 -8.18 -1.18
C ASP A 184 -8.50 -8.87 0.19
N SER A 185 -8.96 -10.11 0.21
CA SER A 185 -9.15 -10.90 1.44
C SER A 185 -7.87 -11.14 2.24
N GLY A 186 -6.72 -11.01 1.60
CA GLY A 186 -5.41 -11.08 2.25
C GLY A 186 -5.00 -9.79 2.96
N ILE A 187 -5.76 -8.69 2.80
CA ILE A 187 -5.45 -7.39 3.40
C ILE A 187 -6.44 -7.07 4.51
N HIS A 188 -5.93 -6.60 5.65
CA HIS A 188 -6.71 -6.14 6.78
C HIS A 188 -6.22 -4.78 7.24
N ILE A 189 -7.06 -3.76 7.17
CA ILE A 189 -6.75 -2.40 7.60
C ILE A 189 -7.19 -2.23 9.06
N ASP A 190 -6.22 -2.00 9.94
CA ASP A 190 -6.45 -1.77 11.37
C ASP A 190 -6.76 -0.29 11.67
N LYS A 191 -6.10 0.63 10.93
CA LYS A 191 -6.30 2.08 11.07
C LYS A 191 -6.23 2.77 9.72
N ALA A 192 -7.12 3.74 9.52
CA ALA A 192 -7.15 4.62 8.37
C ALA A 192 -7.44 6.05 8.84
N ASN A 193 -6.53 6.97 8.56
CA ASN A 193 -6.64 8.36 9.01
C ASN A 193 -6.27 9.31 7.88
N LEU A 194 -6.96 10.44 7.84
CA LEU A 194 -6.59 11.60 7.04
C LEU A 194 -5.86 12.58 7.95
N LYS A 195 -4.73 13.11 7.50
CA LYS A 195 -3.97 14.11 8.26
C LYS A 195 -3.05 14.91 7.34
N ALA A 196 -3.12 16.23 7.43
CA ALA A 196 -2.24 17.14 6.71
C ALA A 196 -2.16 16.84 5.21
N GLY A 197 -3.30 16.61 4.56
CA GLY A 197 -3.37 16.31 3.13
C GLY A 197 -2.93 14.89 2.74
N GLN A 198 -2.80 13.99 3.70
CA GLN A 198 -2.33 12.62 3.51
C GLN A 198 -3.34 11.60 4.03
N LEU A 199 -3.39 10.45 3.35
CA LEU A 199 -4.03 9.23 3.84
C LEU A 199 -2.96 8.34 4.46
N ILE A 200 -3.15 7.97 5.73
CA ILE A 200 -2.27 7.10 6.50
C ILE A 200 -3.03 5.82 6.81
N LEU A 201 -2.52 4.70 6.32
CA LEU A 201 -3.09 3.38 6.52
C LEU A 201 -2.14 2.52 7.34
N GLN A 202 -2.66 1.82 8.35
CA GLN A 202 -1.95 0.79 9.09
C GLN A 202 -2.75 -0.50 9.01
N GLY A 203 -2.05 -1.61 8.82
CA GLY A 203 -2.73 -2.89 8.68
C GLY A 203 -1.78 -4.04 8.43
N LYS A 204 -2.37 -5.15 8.02
CA LYS A 204 -1.69 -6.41 7.78
C LYS A 204 -2.02 -6.93 6.40
N ALA A 205 -1.06 -7.64 5.82
CA ALA A 205 -1.28 -8.37 4.58
C ALA A 205 -0.75 -9.80 4.73
N THR A 206 -1.52 -10.78 4.28
CA THR A 206 -1.09 -12.16 4.17
C THR A 206 -0.57 -12.43 2.77
N VAL A 207 0.69 -12.84 2.68
CA VAL A 207 1.32 -13.22 1.41
C VAL A 207 1.36 -14.74 1.34
N SER A 208 0.75 -15.29 0.30
CA SER A 208 0.71 -16.73 0.02
C SER A 208 1.72 -17.12 -1.06
N PRO A 209 2.19 -18.40 -1.06
CA PRO A 209 3.09 -18.95 -2.08
C PRO A 209 2.52 -18.87 -3.49
#